data_ca95b81119be56fe54ad539b3dd5e71a
#
_entry.id   ca95b81119be56fe54ad539b3dd5e71a
#
_cell.length_a   1.000
_cell.length_b   1.000
_cell.length_c   1.000
_cell.angle_alpha   90.00
_cell.angle_beta   90.00
_cell.angle_gamma   90.00
#
_symmetry.space_group_name_H-M   'P 1'
#
loop_
_entity.id
_entity.type
_entity.pdbx_description
1 polymer ?
#
loop_
_entity_poly.entity_id
_entity_poly.type
_entity_poly.pdbx_seq_one_letter_code
_entity_poly.pdbx_strand_id
1 'polypeptide(L)'
;VNSSASDPRLRLLGSQTVGGAQGPATQVLRRLDETEVAVAVAADADDAARIAVAAFVTMIARLVPVVVVDDPAGDGRLPNNWWQAASWADLLDKVTPVRPVTDLPPTRQITVGFGMVEPVCDVYVGGGDWNVVLADHPVVMETSTVHGLGLHAAGSLAVSQVLIKVLSDLGFPGVEVTGTVETNLIDHRLRLVDATDLTVTNPSAGFEVARTGFLGVGSVGTSAMALLATACSPVLNGSAATAALAAALEVTAVDKDVFDPDRNPYRYPALLGGETGKKSAGMVERLQRLGLTAEAHDTDVATWNTTKNEPGWHGVVVSSVDTLSGRLDVADVLSKATLSAGVSGTELHVQWERFADGFACPFCDYVRADPPLTQAGVYSQITGIPIPRVLALLQDGAVLTASDVDMAIAAGRVPAQRRDALVSAPLSDLIRQAYAEAEMRPQCGDAGADAANGNGDVIAVASPQVSWFAGTLIAAELVKHMLGFPTADRRVDLDVAGLPAGIVRRPPADATGTCICHSGVRRRWYRTMYGDLSATEVGRVADSSADRAEMSPALLGASPILEG
;
A
#
# COMPACT_ATOMS: atom_id res chain seq x y z
N VAL A 1 20.14 23.85 16.45
CA VAL A 1 20.43 22.43 16.17
C VAL A 1 19.28 21.63 16.75
N ASN A 2 18.22 21.41 15.94
CA ASN A 2 17.10 20.57 16.33
C ASN A 2 17.56 19.11 16.36
N SER A 3 17.13 18.39 17.38
CA SER A 3 17.53 17.00 17.61
C SER A 3 17.22 16.12 16.39
N SER A 4 18.23 15.45 15.86
CA SER A 4 18.12 14.51 14.73
C SER A 4 17.06 13.41 14.91
N ALA A 5 16.58 13.19 16.13
CA ALA A 5 15.57 12.18 16.44
C ALA A 5 14.16 12.49 15.94
N SER A 6 13.89 13.72 15.49
CA SER A 6 12.56 14.16 14.99
C SER A 6 12.46 14.26 13.47
N ASP A 7 13.56 14.03 12.72
CA ASP A 7 13.52 14.13 11.26
C ASP A 7 12.64 13.02 10.66
N PRO A 8 11.59 13.37 9.91
CA PRO A 8 10.67 12.38 9.33
C PRO A 8 11.35 11.42 8.36
N ARG A 9 12.48 11.78 7.75
CA ARG A 9 13.26 10.93 6.85
C ARG A 9 13.81 9.69 7.55
N LEU A 10 14.17 9.81 8.83
CA LEU A 10 14.63 8.66 9.60
C LEU A 10 13.52 7.61 9.79
N ARG A 11 12.26 8.03 9.85
CA ARG A 11 11.12 7.10 9.88
C ARG A 11 10.92 6.43 8.52
N LEU A 12 11.10 7.18 7.42
CA LEU A 12 10.96 6.66 6.06
C LEU A 12 12.09 5.67 5.70
N LEU A 13 13.29 5.90 6.24
CA LEU A 13 14.48 5.08 6.00
C LEU A 13 14.68 4.04 7.10
N GLY A 14 14.13 4.24 8.29
CA GLY A 14 14.35 3.39 9.46
C GLY A 14 14.00 1.93 9.24
N SER A 15 12.93 1.65 8.50
CA SER A 15 12.57 0.29 8.10
C SER A 15 13.54 -0.33 7.10
N GLN A 16 14.30 0.48 6.37
CA GLN A 16 15.26 0.07 5.36
C GLN A 16 16.69 -0.02 5.92
N THR A 17 16.99 0.82 6.92
CA THR A 17 18.33 0.86 7.55
C THR A 17 18.49 -0.14 8.70
N VAL A 18 17.41 -0.64 9.28
CA VAL A 18 17.41 -1.55 10.42
C VAL A 18 18.01 -2.93 10.10
N GLY A 19 18.09 -3.32 8.83
CA GLY A 19 18.72 -4.58 8.42
C GLY A 19 20.24 -4.54 8.25
N GLY A 20 20.89 -3.36 8.28
CA GLY A 20 22.31 -3.29 7.97
C GLY A 20 23.04 -1.97 8.17
N ALA A 21 22.36 -0.84 8.17
CA ALA A 21 23.04 0.45 8.29
C ALA A 21 23.51 0.71 9.72
N GLN A 22 24.77 0.42 9.98
CA GLN A 22 25.42 0.72 11.26
C GLN A 22 25.92 2.16 11.37
N GLY A 23 25.55 3.04 10.45
CA GLY A 23 25.89 4.46 10.52
C GLY A 23 24.99 5.20 11.51
N PRO A 24 25.50 6.16 12.30
CA PRO A 24 24.64 7.01 13.09
C PRO A 24 23.63 7.73 12.19
N ALA A 25 22.37 7.82 12.63
CA ALA A 25 21.29 8.50 11.90
C ALA A 25 21.68 9.89 11.36
N THR A 26 22.55 10.58 12.08
CA THR A 26 23.16 11.85 11.67
C THR A 26 23.99 11.77 10.38
N GLN A 27 24.68 10.64 10.12
CA GLN A 27 25.45 10.47 8.89
C GLN A 27 24.53 10.24 7.69
N VAL A 28 23.48 9.46 7.87
CA VAL A 28 22.46 9.23 6.83
C VAL A 28 21.82 10.56 6.43
N LEU A 29 21.32 11.33 7.42
CA LEU A 29 20.72 12.63 7.17
C LEU A 29 21.69 13.60 6.50
N ARG A 30 22.92 13.71 7.02
CA ARG A 30 23.94 14.55 6.43
C ARG A 30 24.22 14.20 4.97
N ARG A 31 24.33 12.89 4.66
CA ARG A 31 24.57 12.42 3.30
C ARG A 31 23.43 12.81 2.35
N LEU A 32 22.19 12.70 2.80
CA LEU A 32 21.02 13.15 2.04
C LEU A 32 21.00 14.68 1.89
N ASP A 33 21.34 15.43 2.95
CA ASP A 33 21.36 16.90 2.94
C ASP A 33 22.45 17.47 2.01
N GLU A 34 23.53 16.75 1.82
CA GLU A 34 24.64 17.10 0.91
C GLU A 34 24.41 16.61 -0.53
N THR A 35 23.23 16.00 -0.83
CA THR A 35 22.92 15.43 -2.15
C THR A 35 21.99 16.33 -2.95
N GLU A 36 22.37 16.61 -4.19
CA GLU A 36 21.53 17.17 -5.24
C GLU A 36 21.10 16.04 -6.19
N VAL A 37 19.83 16.04 -6.61
CA VAL A 37 19.34 15.15 -7.66
C VAL A 37 19.00 15.97 -8.89
N ALA A 38 19.73 15.75 -9.97
CA ALA A 38 19.47 16.34 -11.28
C ALA A 38 18.66 15.34 -12.13
N VAL A 39 17.56 15.81 -12.69
CA VAL A 39 16.65 15.01 -13.52
C VAL A 39 16.71 15.53 -14.93
N ALA A 40 17.14 14.72 -15.87
CA ALA A 40 17.13 15.02 -17.30
C ALA A 40 15.96 14.29 -17.98
N VAL A 41 15.15 15.03 -18.73
CA VAL A 41 13.99 14.49 -19.45
C VAL A 41 14.27 14.53 -20.95
N ALA A 42 14.02 13.42 -21.64
CA ALA A 42 14.22 13.36 -23.09
C ALA A 42 13.29 14.36 -23.82
N ALA A 43 13.80 14.95 -24.88
CA ALA A 43 13.07 15.97 -25.65
C ALA A 43 11.77 15.44 -26.30
N ASP A 44 11.70 14.16 -26.58
CA ASP A 44 10.55 13.45 -27.15
C ASP A 44 9.62 12.83 -26.11
N ALA A 45 9.83 13.13 -24.81
CA ALA A 45 8.96 12.66 -23.74
C ALA A 45 7.52 13.13 -23.97
N ASP A 46 6.57 12.20 -23.89
CA ASP A 46 5.15 12.50 -23.96
C ASP A 46 4.59 13.00 -22.59
N ASP A 47 3.30 13.29 -22.55
CA ASP A 47 2.65 13.79 -21.33
C ASP A 47 2.64 12.74 -20.21
N ALA A 48 2.48 11.45 -20.51
CA ALA A 48 2.51 10.39 -19.54
C ALA A 48 3.90 10.25 -18.91
N ALA A 49 4.95 10.35 -19.73
CA ALA A 49 6.33 10.36 -19.25
C ALA A 49 6.59 11.54 -18.31
N ARG A 50 6.17 12.76 -18.66
CA ARG A 50 6.31 13.93 -17.79
C ARG A 50 5.55 13.79 -16.48
N ILE A 51 4.36 13.17 -16.48
CA ILE A 51 3.61 12.88 -15.25
C ILE A 51 4.37 11.85 -14.39
N ALA A 52 5.00 10.84 -14.98
CA ALA A 52 5.83 9.87 -14.25
C ALA A 52 7.09 10.53 -13.66
N VAL A 53 7.73 11.44 -14.40
CA VAL A 53 8.83 12.28 -13.87
C VAL A 53 8.35 13.12 -12.69
N ALA A 54 7.17 13.74 -12.79
CA ALA A 54 6.58 14.50 -11.69
C ALA A 54 6.38 13.64 -10.44
N ALA A 55 5.95 12.38 -10.59
CA ALA A 55 5.87 11.43 -9.49
C ALA A 55 7.24 11.15 -8.86
N PHE A 56 8.26 10.91 -9.69
CA PHE A 56 9.64 10.74 -9.22
C PHE A 56 10.10 11.96 -8.42
N VAL A 57 9.92 13.18 -8.97
CA VAL A 57 10.28 14.44 -8.31
C VAL A 57 9.58 14.58 -6.96
N THR A 58 8.28 14.28 -6.87
CA THR A 58 7.56 14.36 -5.59
C THR A 58 8.07 13.36 -4.56
N MET A 59 8.52 12.19 -4.97
CA MET A 59 9.09 11.19 -4.06
C MET A 59 10.49 11.59 -3.59
N ILE A 60 11.37 11.94 -4.50
CA ILE A 60 12.77 12.23 -4.17
C ILE A 60 12.93 13.54 -3.39
N ALA A 61 12.11 14.55 -3.67
CA ALA A 61 12.12 15.83 -2.95
C ALA A 61 11.77 15.73 -1.45
N ARG A 62 11.20 14.60 -1.00
CA ARG A 62 10.99 14.30 0.43
C ARG A 62 12.24 13.79 1.12
N LEU A 63 13.22 13.37 0.35
CA LEU A 63 14.43 12.71 0.84
C LEU A 63 15.65 13.63 0.74
N VAL A 64 15.75 14.42 -0.34
CA VAL A 64 16.86 15.32 -0.60
C VAL A 64 16.40 16.78 -0.71
N PRO A 65 17.19 17.76 -0.27
CA PRO A 65 16.80 19.15 -0.25
C PRO A 65 16.84 19.83 -1.63
N VAL A 66 17.67 19.33 -2.56
CA VAL A 66 17.86 19.96 -3.87
C VAL A 66 17.48 18.97 -4.97
N VAL A 67 16.50 19.39 -5.77
CA VAL A 67 16.09 18.67 -6.98
C VAL A 67 16.03 19.69 -8.12
N VAL A 68 16.69 19.39 -9.22
CA VAL A 68 16.73 20.20 -10.44
C VAL A 68 16.18 19.39 -11.58
N VAL A 69 15.28 19.96 -12.38
CA VAL A 69 14.68 19.29 -13.54
C VAL A 69 15.06 20.04 -14.81
N ASP A 70 15.66 19.33 -15.75
CA ASP A 70 15.96 19.78 -17.10
C ASP A 70 15.02 19.07 -18.10
N ASP A 71 14.04 19.79 -18.63
CA ASP A 71 13.07 19.33 -19.63
C ASP A 71 13.09 20.32 -20.82
N PRO A 72 13.97 20.09 -21.80
CA PRO A 72 14.22 21.04 -22.88
C PRO A 72 13.02 21.22 -23.83
N ALA A 73 12.11 20.26 -23.92
CA ALA A 73 10.97 20.34 -24.82
C ALA A 73 9.68 20.84 -24.12
N GLY A 74 9.62 20.79 -22.79
CA GLY A 74 8.42 21.11 -22.02
C GLY A 74 8.22 22.59 -21.74
N ASP A 75 9.12 23.51 -22.17
CA ASP A 75 9.08 24.94 -21.81
C ASP A 75 8.84 25.19 -20.30
N GLY A 76 9.25 24.27 -19.45
CA GLY A 76 9.01 24.25 -18.01
C GLY A 76 7.56 23.92 -17.60
N ARG A 77 6.65 23.65 -18.56
CA ARG A 77 5.25 23.33 -18.30
C ARG A 77 5.07 21.85 -18.00
N LEU A 78 4.09 21.55 -17.15
CA LEU A 78 3.60 20.20 -16.90
C LEU A 78 2.23 20.00 -17.57
N PRO A 79 1.96 18.79 -18.09
CA PRO A 79 0.61 18.41 -18.51
C PRO A 79 -0.32 18.39 -17.30
N ASN A 80 -1.63 18.27 -17.54
CA ASN A 80 -2.57 18.04 -16.45
C ASN A 80 -2.12 16.82 -15.63
N ASN A 81 -2.05 16.99 -14.32
CA ASN A 81 -1.50 15.97 -13.43
C ASN A 81 -2.26 15.93 -12.10
N TRP A 82 -2.05 14.85 -11.37
CA TRP A 82 -2.66 14.61 -10.07
C TRP A 82 -2.42 15.74 -9.06
N TRP A 83 -1.22 16.32 -9.06
CA TRP A 83 -0.81 17.38 -8.12
C TRP A 83 -1.27 18.79 -8.55
N GLN A 84 -1.92 18.90 -9.71
CA GLN A 84 -2.37 20.19 -10.27
C GLN A 84 -1.24 21.22 -10.39
N ALA A 85 -0.05 20.75 -10.69
CA ALA A 85 1.11 21.61 -10.93
C ALA A 85 1.15 22.04 -12.39
N ALA A 86 1.26 23.34 -12.63
CA ALA A 86 1.29 23.90 -13.98
C ALA A 86 2.70 23.84 -14.61
N SER A 87 3.73 23.72 -13.80
CA SER A 87 5.13 23.70 -14.22
C SER A 87 6.00 22.93 -13.22
N TRP A 88 7.23 22.63 -13.61
CA TRP A 88 8.24 22.07 -12.70
C TRP A 88 8.49 22.97 -11.49
N ALA A 89 8.59 24.29 -11.70
CA ALA A 89 8.75 25.24 -10.62
C ALA A 89 7.56 25.23 -9.65
N ASP A 90 6.33 25.20 -10.17
CA ASP A 90 5.12 25.11 -9.36
C ASP A 90 5.05 23.78 -8.60
N LEU A 91 5.46 22.66 -9.20
CA LEU A 91 5.52 21.36 -8.51
C LEU A 91 6.53 21.40 -7.36
N LEU A 92 7.74 21.91 -7.61
CA LEU A 92 8.79 22.03 -6.59
C LEU A 92 8.40 22.97 -5.46
N ASP A 93 7.67 24.05 -5.76
CA ASP A 93 7.13 24.97 -4.76
C ASP A 93 6.06 24.27 -3.89
N LYS A 94 5.14 23.54 -4.51
CA LYS A 94 4.10 22.78 -3.81
C LYS A 94 4.65 21.63 -2.93
N VAL A 95 5.80 21.07 -3.29
CA VAL A 95 6.50 20.05 -2.49
C VAL A 95 7.30 20.68 -1.33
N THR A 96 7.55 21.99 -1.34
CA THR A 96 8.35 22.68 -0.32
C THR A 96 7.95 22.37 1.12
N PRO A 97 6.65 22.24 1.51
CA PRO A 97 6.26 21.91 2.88
C PRO A 97 6.79 20.57 3.39
N VAL A 98 7.12 19.65 2.49
CA VAL A 98 7.62 18.30 2.82
C VAL A 98 9.10 18.08 2.44
N ARG A 99 9.75 19.11 1.88
CA ARG A 99 11.19 19.05 1.58
C ARG A 99 12.01 19.24 2.84
N PRO A 100 13.13 18.50 2.97
CA PRO A 100 14.10 18.79 4.01
C PRO A 100 14.72 20.19 3.77
N VAL A 101 14.93 20.91 4.86
CA VAL A 101 15.60 22.22 4.84
C VAL A 101 17.00 22.04 5.41
N THR A 102 18.00 22.45 4.67
CA THR A 102 19.41 22.41 5.09
C THR A 102 20.13 23.69 4.66
N ASP A 103 21.10 24.11 5.46
CA ASP A 103 22.06 25.18 5.12
C ASP A 103 23.33 24.60 4.46
N LEU A 104 23.41 23.27 4.29
CA LEU A 104 24.57 22.62 3.69
C LEU A 104 24.50 22.76 2.17
N PRO A 105 25.59 23.19 1.51
CA PRO A 105 25.67 23.13 0.07
C PRO A 105 25.77 21.68 -0.39
N PRO A 106 25.18 21.31 -1.54
CA PRO A 106 25.35 19.99 -2.10
C PRO A 106 26.83 19.74 -2.44
N THR A 107 27.32 18.60 -2.00
CA THR A 107 28.71 18.12 -2.30
C THR A 107 28.70 16.91 -3.22
N ARG A 108 27.52 16.36 -3.48
CA ARG A 108 27.27 15.21 -4.35
C ARG A 108 26.09 15.52 -5.27
N GLN A 109 26.23 15.15 -6.52
CA GLN A 109 25.14 15.17 -7.49
C GLN A 109 24.88 13.75 -7.97
N ILE A 110 23.61 13.35 -8.05
CA ILE A 110 23.14 12.13 -8.71
C ILE A 110 22.24 12.57 -9.86
N THR A 111 22.55 12.08 -11.05
CA THR A 111 21.79 12.40 -12.25
C THR A 111 20.88 11.24 -12.66
N VAL A 112 19.59 11.52 -12.88
CA VAL A 112 18.60 10.53 -13.34
C VAL A 112 18.06 10.98 -14.69
N GLY A 113 18.28 10.14 -15.72
CA GLY A 113 17.80 10.39 -17.07
C GLY A 113 16.49 9.65 -17.34
N PHE A 114 15.49 10.34 -17.84
CA PHE A 114 14.26 9.74 -18.34
C PHE A 114 14.30 9.72 -19.86
N GLY A 115 14.46 8.52 -20.44
CA GLY A 115 14.55 8.31 -21.87
C GLY A 115 15.96 8.46 -22.46
N MET A 116 16.00 8.76 -23.75
CA MET A 116 17.25 8.98 -24.50
C MET A 116 17.74 10.41 -24.30
N VAL A 117 18.40 10.66 -23.17
CA VAL A 117 18.95 11.97 -22.82
C VAL A 117 20.44 12.07 -23.21
N GLU A 118 20.89 13.29 -23.61
CA GLU A 118 22.30 13.53 -23.98
C GLU A 118 23.28 13.50 -22.78
N PRO A 119 22.92 14.05 -21.60
CA PRO A 119 23.82 14.00 -20.45
C PRO A 119 24.05 12.56 -19.99
N VAL A 120 25.27 12.27 -19.57
CA VAL A 120 25.58 10.99 -18.89
C VAL A 120 24.93 11.02 -17.52
N CYS A 121 24.07 10.05 -17.26
CA CYS A 121 23.33 9.93 -16.00
C CYS A 121 23.80 8.72 -15.21
N ASP A 122 23.61 8.78 -13.89
CA ASP A 122 23.90 7.68 -12.97
C ASP A 122 22.86 6.55 -13.05
N VAL A 123 21.62 6.91 -13.42
CA VAL A 123 20.49 5.99 -13.58
C VAL A 123 19.64 6.46 -14.76
N TYR A 124 19.24 5.53 -15.61
CA TYR A 124 18.31 5.81 -16.70
C TYR A 124 16.99 5.06 -16.49
N VAL A 125 15.92 5.74 -16.82
CA VAL A 125 14.53 5.28 -16.66
C VAL A 125 13.88 5.24 -18.04
N GLY A 126 13.28 4.11 -18.36
CA GLY A 126 12.56 3.89 -19.61
C GLY A 126 11.32 3.01 -19.40
N GLY A 127 10.77 2.55 -20.50
CA GLY A 127 9.55 1.74 -20.52
C GLY A 127 8.34 2.53 -21.03
N GLY A 128 7.14 2.10 -20.66
CA GLY A 128 5.89 2.65 -21.20
C GLY A 128 4.67 2.32 -20.37
N ASP A 129 3.58 1.92 -21.02
CA ASP A 129 2.35 1.57 -20.32
C ASP A 129 2.53 0.39 -19.35
N TRP A 130 3.20 -0.65 -19.81
CA TRP A 130 3.39 -1.89 -19.05
C TRP A 130 4.83 -2.24 -18.77
N ASN A 131 5.76 -1.75 -19.59
CA ASN A 131 7.18 -2.05 -19.47
C ASN A 131 7.86 -1.12 -18.48
N VAL A 132 8.70 -1.70 -17.64
CA VAL A 132 9.49 -1.05 -16.58
C VAL A 132 10.95 -1.26 -16.92
N VAL A 133 11.69 -0.20 -17.22
CA VAL A 133 13.10 -0.30 -17.63
C VAL A 133 13.97 0.59 -16.76
N LEU A 134 15.06 0.03 -16.23
CA LEU A 134 16.14 0.75 -15.58
C LEU A 134 17.48 0.35 -16.20
N ALA A 135 18.39 1.29 -16.36
CA ALA A 135 19.69 1.00 -16.92
C ALA A 135 20.79 1.96 -16.40
N ASP A 136 22.05 1.62 -16.68
CA ASP A 136 23.21 2.48 -16.52
C ASP A 136 23.61 3.23 -17.83
N HIS A 137 22.78 3.13 -18.86
CA HIS A 137 22.94 3.79 -20.15
C HIS A 137 21.58 4.29 -20.67
N PRO A 138 21.54 5.20 -21.66
CA PRO A 138 20.30 5.73 -22.24
C PRO A 138 19.37 4.63 -22.73
N VAL A 139 18.09 4.72 -22.36
CA VAL A 139 17.02 3.78 -22.73
C VAL A 139 15.82 4.51 -23.31
N VAL A 140 15.06 3.82 -24.13
CA VAL A 140 13.87 4.39 -24.78
C VAL A 140 12.71 4.48 -23.80
N MET A 141 11.99 5.61 -23.81
CA MET A 141 10.62 5.69 -23.33
C MET A 141 9.67 5.39 -24.49
N GLU A 142 8.81 4.41 -24.28
CA GLU A 142 7.76 4.09 -25.24
C GLU A 142 6.66 5.15 -25.15
N THR A 143 6.08 5.55 -26.27
CA THR A 143 4.90 6.42 -26.24
C THR A 143 3.76 5.71 -25.53
N SER A 144 3.26 6.33 -24.47
CA SER A 144 2.14 5.78 -23.72
C SER A 144 0.84 5.92 -24.50
N THR A 145 0.17 4.81 -24.72
CA THR A 145 -1.10 4.77 -25.44
C THR A 145 -2.30 4.91 -24.52
N VAL A 146 -2.16 4.49 -23.28
CA VAL A 146 -3.25 4.40 -22.30
C VAL A 146 -2.92 5.08 -20.97
N HIS A 147 -1.81 4.74 -20.29
CA HIS A 147 -1.66 5.10 -18.89
C HIS A 147 -0.25 5.35 -18.34
N GLY A 148 0.82 4.90 -18.98
CA GLY A 148 2.20 5.12 -18.49
C GLY A 148 2.56 4.48 -17.14
N LEU A 149 1.83 3.48 -16.66
CA LEU A 149 2.05 2.88 -15.33
C LEU A 149 3.44 2.23 -15.21
N GLY A 150 3.97 1.68 -16.28
CA GLY A 150 5.33 1.14 -16.30
C GLY A 150 6.39 2.21 -16.00
N LEU A 151 6.22 3.42 -16.53
CA LEU A 151 7.11 4.56 -16.24
C LEU A 151 6.99 5.00 -14.76
N HIS A 152 5.80 4.98 -14.18
CA HIS A 152 5.62 5.25 -12.74
C HIS A 152 6.32 4.21 -11.86
N ALA A 153 6.25 2.94 -12.25
CA ALA A 153 6.97 1.86 -11.58
C ALA A 153 8.49 2.06 -11.70
N ALA A 154 8.99 2.33 -12.91
CA ALA A 154 10.41 2.59 -13.16
C ALA A 154 10.92 3.81 -12.38
N GLY A 155 10.16 4.90 -12.32
CA GLY A 155 10.45 6.07 -11.52
C GLY A 155 10.58 5.76 -10.02
N SER A 156 9.69 4.89 -9.47
CA SER A 156 9.79 4.44 -8.08
C SER A 156 11.07 3.67 -7.80
N LEU A 157 11.46 2.77 -8.71
CA LEU A 157 12.69 2.00 -8.62
C LEU A 157 13.93 2.92 -8.75
N ALA A 158 13.85 3.95 -9.59
CA ALA A 158 14.91 4.95 -9.71
C ALA A 158 15.16 5.71 -8.40
N VAL A 159 14.11 6.03 -7.62
CA VAL A 159 14.28 6.60 -6.27
C VAL A 159 15.08 5.65 -5.39
N SER A 160 14.80 4.34 -5.43
CA SER A 160 15.58 3.35 -4.68
C SER A 160 17.04 3.29 -5.15
N GLN A 161 17.29 3.38 -6.48
CA GLN A 161 18.66 3.41 -7.01
C GLN A 161 19.42 4.67 -6.57
N VAL A 162 18.77 5.83 -6.51
CA VAL A 162 19.37 7.05 -5.94
C VAL A 162 19.76 6.81 -4.47
N LEU A 163 18.86 6.23 -3.66
CA LEU A 163 19.17 5.93 -2.26
C LEU A 163 20.33 4.93 -2.11
N ILE A 164 20.37 3.90 -2.94
CA ILE A 164 21.47 2.93 -2.98
C ILE A 164 22.81 3.65 -3.27
N LYS A 165 22.85 4.47 -4.32
CA LYS A 165 24.06 5.23 -4.69
C LYS A 165 24.51 6.23 -3.62
N VAL A 166 23.56 6.81 -2.87
CA VAL A 166 23.86 7.79 -1.82
C VAL A 166 24.27 7.13 -0.51
N LEU A 167 23.70 5.97 -0.15
CA LEU A 167 23.77 5.39 1.19
C LEU A 167 24.37 3.98 1.26
N SER A 168 24.85 3.38 0.15
CA SER A 168 25.39 2.02 0.15
C SER A 168 26.59 1.84 1.08
N ASP A 169 27.48 2.84 1.13
CA ASP A 169 28.61 2.85 2.03
C ASP A 169 28.24 2.99 3.53
N LEU A 170 26.99 3.38 3.81
CA LEU A 170 26.40 3.40 5.14
C LEU A 170 25.53 2.16 5.43
N GLY A 171 25.59 1.13 4.56
CA GLY A 171 24.89 -0.13 4.72
C GLY A 171 23.42 -0.11 4.30
N PHE A 172 22.99 0.88 3.50
CA PHE A 172 21.66 0.82 2.90
C PHE A 172 21.57 -0.41 1.98
N PRO A 173 20.55 -1.27 2.13
CA PRO A 173 20.46 -2.50 1.36
C PRO A 173 20.12 -2.19 -0.10
N GLY A 174 20.64 -3.01 -1.00
CA GLY A 174 20.27 -2.96 -2.39
C GLY A 174 21.41 -3.32 -3.35
N VAL A 175 21.02 -3.45 -4.61
CA VAL A 175 21.93 -3.77 -5.71
C VAL A 175 21.86 -2.62 -6.71
N GLU A 176 22.99 -2.03 -7.04
CA GLU A 176 23.07 -1.06 -8.12
C GLU A 176 22.77 -1.74 -9.45
N VAL A 177 21.95 -1.09 -10.26
CA VAL A 177 21.68 -1.55 -11.62
C VAL A 177 22.94 -1.38 -12.47
N THR A 178 23.36 -2.47 -13.10
CA THR A 178 24.41 -2.53 -14.11
C THR A 178 23.84 -3.17 -15.38
N GLY A 179 24.01 -2.51 -16.52
CA GLY A 179 23.33 -2.89 -17.75
C GLY A 179 21.84 -2.52 -17.73
N THR A 180 21.02 -3.22 -18.49
CA THR A 180 19.57 -3.01 -18.54
C THR A 180 18.85 -4.04 -17.66
N VAL A 181 17.93 -3.56 -16.84
CA VAL A 181 16.97 -4.37 -16.10
C VAL A 181 15.57 -4.03 -16.60
N GLU A 182 14.87 -5.01 -17.10
CA GLU A 182 13.51 -4.86 -17.62
C GLU A 182 12.55 -5.81 -16.91
N THR A 183 11.37 -5.33 -16.57
CA THR A 183 10.27 -6.13 -16.09
C THR A 183 8.96 -5.64 -16.70
N ASN A 184 7.90 -6.42 -16.56
CA ASN A 184 6.61 -6.10 -17.14
C ASN A 184 5.50 -6.23 -16.12
N LEU A 185 4.60 -5.25 -16.07
CA LEU A 185 3.47 -5.23 -15.13
C LEU A 185 2.36 -6.24 -15.49
N ILE A 186 2.41 -6.86 -16.67
CA ILE A 186 1.43 -7.86 -17.08
C ILE A 186 1.73 -9.20 -16.41
N ASP A 187 2.97 -9.68 -16.50
CA ASP A 187 3.37 -10.99 -15.99
C ASP A 187 4.39 -10.92 -14.83
N HIS A 188 4.86 -9.71 -14.49
CA HIS A 188 5.83 -9.44 -13.42
C HIS A 188 7.15 -10.21 -13.54
N ARG A 189 7.53 -10.61 -14.75
CA ARG A 189 8.76 -11.36 -14.98
C ARG A 189 9.91 -10.42 -15.26
N LEU A 190 11.03 -10.70 -14.61
CA LEU A 190 12.29 -10.06 -14.93
C LEU A 190 12.75 -10.53 -16.31
N ARG A 191 13.05 -9.58 -17.18
CA ARG A 191 13.71 -9.84 -18.45
C ARG A 191 15.09 -9.21 -18.43
N LEU A 192 16.10 -10.04 -18.51
CA LEU A 192 17.47 -9.62 -18.73
C LEU A 192 17.71 -9.62 -20.23
N VAL A 193 17.66 -8.44 -20.85
CA VAL A 193 18.04 -8.10 -22.24
C VAL A 193 17.46 -8.94 -23.39
N ASP A 194 17.09 -8.25 -24.48
CA ASP A 194 16.62 -8.73 -25.79
C ASP A 194 15.16 -9.23 -25.91
N ALA A 195 14.23 -8.67 -25.14
CA ALA A 195 12.82 -8.89 -25.39
C ALA A 195 12.25 -7.86 -26.38
N THR A 196 12.52 -8.05 -27.67
CA THR A 196 12.04 -7.19 -28.75
C THR A 196 10.57 -7.36 -29.11
N ASP A 197 9.81 -8.24 -28.47
CA ASP A 197 8.46 -8.59 -28.92
C ASP A 197 7.45 -8.76 -27.78
N LEU A 198 7.11 -7.67 -27.09
CA LEU A 198 5.84 -7.62 -26.39
C LEU A 198 4.97 -6.47 -26.93
N THR A 199 4.50 -6.64 -28.14
CA THR A 199 3.30 -5.93 -28.58
C THR A 199 2.12 -6.47 -27.79
N VAL A 200 1.85 -5.85 -26.63
CA VAL A 200 0.61 -6.09 -25.92
C VAL A 200 -0.48 -5.42 -26.73
N THR A 201 -1.19 -6.19 -27.54
CA THR A 201 -2.39 -5.71 -28.21
C THR A 201 -3.44 -5.43 -27.13
N ASN A 202 -3.84 -4.16 -27.01
CA ASN A 202 -4.95 -3.79 -26.14
C ASN A 202 -6.18 -4.62 -26.51
N PRO A 203 -6.84 -5.29 -25.56
CA PRO A 203 -8.03 -6.06 -25.87
C PRO A 203 -9.12 -5.13 -26.43
N SER A 204 -9.69 -5.54 -27.55
CA SER A 204 -10.78 -4.82 -28.23
C SER A 204 -12.17 -5.10 -27.66
N ALA A 205 -12.26 -5.85 -26.58
CA ALA A 205 -13.53 -6.20 -25.91
C ALA A 205 -14.03 -5.04 -25.05
N GLY A 206 -15.34 -4.90 -24.93
CA GLY A 206 -15.99 -3.90 -24.06
C GLY A 206 -15.53 -4.06 -22.60
N PHE A 207 -15.29 -2.92 -21.94
CA PHE A 207 -14.84 -2.89 -20.55
C PHE A 207 -15.94 -3.40 -19.60
N GLU A 208 -15.56 -4.27 -18.66
CA GLU A 208 -16.45 -4.67 -17.57
C GLU A 208 -16.52 -3.52 -16.54
N VAL A 209 -17.73 -3.21 -16.05
CA VAL A 209 -17.90 -2.21 -14.97
C VAL A 209 -17.21 -2.71 -13.71
N ALA A 210 -16.22 -1.96 -13.26
CA ALA A 210 -15.44 -2.27 -12.08
C ALA A 210 -15.89 -1.41 -10.89
N ARG A 211 -16.78 -1.94 -10.05
CA ARG A 211 -17.11 -1.35 -8.75
C ARG A 211 -16.02 -1.74 -7.77
N THR A 212 -15.16 -0.76 -7.47
CA THR A 212 -13.95 -0.97 -6.69
C THR A 212 -14.05 -0.27 -5.35
N GLY A 213 -13.99 -1.03 -4.25
CA GLY A 213 -13.93 -0.49 -2.89
C GLY A 213 -12.48 -0.36 -2.42
N PHE A 214 -12.02 0.85 -2.08
CA PHE A 214 -10.74 1.08 -1.40
C PHE A 214 -10.97 1.09 0.11
N LEU A 215 -10.58 0.01 0.77
CA LEU A 215 -10.67 -0.15 2.22
C LEU A 215 -9.32 0.20 2.85
N GLY A 216 -9.29 1.34 3.53
CA GLY A 216 -8.07 2.01 3.96
C GLY A 216 -7.53 2.99 2.89
N VAL A 217 -7.38 4.26 3.29
CA VAL A 217 -6.85 5.35 2.46
C VAL A 217 -5.50 5.81 3.06
N GLY A 218 -4.63 4.83 3.30
CA GLY A 218 -3.27 5.03 3.76
C GLY A 218 -2.32 5.40 2.61
N SER A 219 -1.00 5.29 2.85
CA SER A 219 0.02 5.67 1.85
C SER A 219 -0.10 4.87 0.55
N VAL A 220 -0.34 3.56 0.64
CA VAL A 220 -0.53 2.68 -0.53
C VAL A 220 -1.89 2.97 -1.20
N GLY A 221 -2.97 3.09 -0.41
CA GLY A 221 -4.31 3.35 -0.94
C GLY A 221 -4.40 4.69 -1.68
N THR A 222 -3.82 5.77 -1.14
CA THR A 222 -3.77 7.08 -1.82
C THR A 222 -2.94 7.03 -3.10
N SER A 223 -1.80 6.30 -3.08
CA SER A 223 -0.97 6.11 -4.28
C SER A 223 -1.72 5.34 -5.37
N ALA A 224 -2.40 4.25 -5.00
CA ALA A 224 -3.19 3.46 -5.93
C ALA A 224 -4.35 4.28 -6.55
N MET A 225 -5.05 5.09 -5.74
CA MET A 225 -6.12 5.97 -6.23
C MET A 225 -5.58 7.05 -7.18
N ALA A 226 -4.42 7.64 -6.88
CA ALA A 226 -3.78 8.63 -7.75
C ALA A 226 -3.35 8.02 -9.09
N LEU A 227 -2.76 6.83 -9.05
CA LEU A 227 -2.31 6.11 -10.25
C LEU A 227 -3.48 5.56 -11.08
N LEU A 228 -4.54 5.10 -10.44
CA LEU A 228 -5.77 4.73 -11.11
C LEU A 228 -6.41 5.95 -11.79
N ALA A 229 -6.39 7.11 -11.15
CA ALA A 229 -6.82 8.36 -11.76
C ALA A 229 -5.94 8.73 -12.96
N THR A 230 -4.62 8.59 -12.86
CA THR A 230 -3.70 8.83 -13.98
C THR A 230 -4.02 7.92 -15.18
N ALA A 231 -4.34 6.65 -14.91
CA ALA A 231 -4.68 5.69 -15.94
C ALA A 231 -6.07 5.89 -16.56
N CYS A 232 -7.05 6.33 -15.76
CA CYS A 232 -8.47 6.30 -16.16
C CYS A 232 -9.10 7.70 -16.34
N SER A 233 -8.45 8.80 -15.92
CA SER A 233 -9.06 10.12 -15.96
C SER A 233 -9.08 10.72 -17.36
N PRO A 234 -10.26 11.09 -17.88
CA PRO A 234 -10.36 11.80 -19.15
C PRO A 234 -9.82 13.24 -19.08
N VAL A 235 -9.67 13.79 -17.87
CA VAL A 235 -9.10 15.12 -17.63
C VAL A 235 -7.57 15.10 -17.72
N LEU A 236 -6.94 14.01 -17.24
CA LEU A 236 -5.49 13.85 -17.27
C LEU A 236 -5.01 13.32 -18.63
N ASN A 237 -5.79 12.44 -19.24
CA ASN A 237 -5.50 11.88 -20.54
C ASN A 237 -6.78 11.84 -21.39
N GLY A 238 -6.92 12.74 -22.33
CA GLY A 238 -8.12 12.94 -23.16
C GLY A 238 -8.37 11.86 -24.21
N SER A 239 -7.77 10.67 -24.11
CA SER A 239 -7.98 9.60 -25.09
C SER A 239 -9.38 8.96 -24.97
N ALA A 240 -9.88 8.40 -26.07
CA ALA A 240 -11.14 7.65 -26.05
C ALA A 240 -11.06 6.41 -25.15
N ALA A 241 -9.89 5.79 -25.02
CA ALA A 241 -9.67 4.64 -24.16
C ALA A 241 -9.81 5.03 -22.68
N THR A 242 -9.22 6.14 -22.26
CA THR A 242 -9.34 6.66 -20.88
C THR A 242 -10.78 7.04 -20.55
N ALA A 243 -11.51 7.66 -21.48
CA ALA A 243 -12.92 7.97 -21.29
C ALA A 243 -13.78 6.70 -21.09
N ALA A 244 -13.48 5.64 -21.81
CA ALA A 244 -14.16 4.35 -21.65
C ALA A 244 -13.82 3.69 -20.32
N LEU A 245 -12.55 3.74 -19.88
CA LEU A 245 -12.12 3.25 -18.56
C LEU A 245 -12.80 4.05 -17.42
N ALA A 246 -12.87 5.38 -17.55
CA ALA A 246 -13.56 6.22 -16.57
C ALA A 246 -15.05 5.87 -16.44
N ALA A 247 -15.72 5.62 -17.55
CA ALA A 247 -17.13 5.23 -17.56
C ALA A 247 -17.38 3.84 -16.97
N ALA A 248 -16.36 2.96 -17.00
CA ALA A 248 -16.44 1.61 -16.46
C ALA A 248 -16.01 1.52 -14.98
N LEU A 249 -15.51 2.60 -14.37
CA LEU A 249 -14.96 2.61 -13.03
C LEU A 249 -15.88 3.37 -12.05
N GLU A 250 -16.29 2.69 -10.98
CA GLU A 250 -16.94 3.29 -9.82
C GLU A 250 -16.10 3.02 -8.59
N VAL A 251 -15.68 4.08 -7.87
CA VAL A 251 -14.79 4.00 -6.71
C VAL A 251 -15.54 4.30 -5.42
N THR A 252 -15.44 3.41 -4.44
CA THR A 252 -15.87 3.67 -3.06
C THR A 252 -14.64 3.73 -2.17
N ALA A 253 -14.47 4.81 -1.40
CA ALA A 253 -13.37 4.97 -0.45
C ALA A 253 -13.86 4.92 0.99
N VAL A 254 -13.31 4.00 1.80
CA VAL A 254 -13.68 3.79 3.20
C VAL A 254 -12.46 4.00 4.09
N ASP A 255 -12.49 5.03 4.92
CA ASP A 255 -11.45 5.32 5.93
C ASP A 255 -12.01 6.26 6.99
N LYS A 256 -11.83 5.93 8.27
CA LYS A 256 -12.28 6.76 9.41
C LYS A 256 -11.33 7.90 9.76
N ASP A 257 -10.08 7.82 9.30
CA ASP A 257 -9.02 8.71 9.72
C ASP A 257 -9.09 10.09 9.04
N VAL A 258 -8.39 11.03 9.67
CA VAL A 258 -8.12 12.35 9.10
C VAL A 258 -6.70 12.41 8.54
N PHE A 259 -6.45 13.30 7.60
CA PHE A 259 -5.09 13.66 7.22
C PHE A 259 -4.40 14.34 8.40
N ASP A 260 -3.24 13.83 8.75
CA ASP A 260 -2.33 14.44 9.71
C ASP A 260 -1.32 15.29 8.94
N PRO A 261 -1.41 16.63 8.99
CA PRO A 261 -0.58 17.53 8.18
C PRO A 261 0.91 17.43 8.52
N ASP A 262 1.25 16.94 9.70
CA ASP A 262 2.65 16.84 10.14
C ASP A 262 3.30 15.50 9.76
N ARG A 263 2.49 14.46 9.52
CA ARG A 263 2.99 13.09 9.29
C ARG A 263 2.67 12.53 7.90
N ASN A 264 1.43 12.74 7.43
CA ASN A 264 0.97 12.10 6.20
C ASN A 264 1.71 12.59 4.95
N PRO A 265 1.98 13.89 4.75
CA PRO A 265 2.63 14.37 3.53
C PRO A 265 4.01 13.76 3.27
N TYR A 266 4.77 13.48 4.31
CA TYR A 266 6.09 12.85 4.17
C TYR A 266 6.00 11.41 3.66
N ARG A 267 4.93 10.69 4.03
CA ARG A 267 4.73 9.27 3.72
C ARG A 267 3.93 9.05 2.43
N TYR A 268 3.09 10.00 2.06
CA TYR A 268 2.10 9.88 1.00
C TYR A 268 2.55 10.64 -0.25
N PRO A 269 3.17 9.97 -1.24
CA PRO A 269 3.65 10.66 -2.45
C PRO A 269 2.52 11.29 -3.27
N ALA A 270 1.29 10.80 -3.12
CA ALA A 270 0.10 11.41 -3.72
C ALA A 270 -0.29 12.77 -3.10
N LEU A 271 0.27 13.16 -1.95
CA LEU A 271 -0.05 14.41 -1.25
C LEU A 271 1.16 15.36 -1.27
N LEU A 272 0.91 16.66 -1.22
CA LEU A 272 1.97 17.68 -1.25
C LEU A 272 2.17 18.43 0.06
N GLY A 273 1.31 18.19 1.04
CA GLY A 273 1.30 18.88 2.33
C GLY A 273 0.12 19.81 2.47
N GLY A 274 -0.20 20.15 3.72
CA GLY A 274 -1.32 21.01 4.05
C GLY A 274 -2.71 20.38 3.92
N GLU A 275 -2.78 19.11 3.52
CA GLU A 275 -4.06 18.41 3.48
C GLU A 275 -4.63 18.24 4.89
N THR A 276 -5.90 18.56 5.03
CA THR A 276 -6.67 18.44 6.26
C THR A 276 -8.01 17.76 5.98
N GLY A 277 -8.71 17.35 7.05
CA GLY A 277 -10.01 16.70 6.93
C GLY A 277 -9.92 15.20 6.72
N LYS A 278 -11.02 14.60 6.33
CA LYS A 278 -11.16 13.15 6.20
C LYS A 278 -10.43 12.61 4.99
N LYS A 279 -9.70 11.51 5.17
CA LYS A 279 -8.91 10.89 4.10
C LYS A 279 -9.79 10.41 2.95
N SER A 280 -10.86 9.67 3.25
CA SER A 280 -11.81 9.18 2.25
C SER A 280 -12.41 10.32 1.45
N ALA A 281 -12.94 11.35 2.11
CA ALA A 281 -13.57 12.49 1.45
C ALA A 281 -12.59 13.29 0.58
N GLY A 282 -11.39 13.58 1.10
CA GLY A 282 -10.38 14.35 0.36
C GLY A 282 -9.88 13.65 -0.91
N MET A 283 -9.75 12.32 -0.87
CA MET A 283 -9.37 11.55 -2.05
C MET A 283 -10.50 11.43 -3.06
N VAL A 284 -11.74 11.22 -2.61
CA VAL A 284 -12.92 11.16 -3.49
C VAL A 284 -13.14 12.50 -4.19
N GLU A 285 -13.03 13.63 -3.49
CA GLU A 285 -13.10 14.95 -4.12
C GLU A 285 -12.08 15.12 -5.26
N ARG A 286 -10.86 14.62 -5.09
CA ARG A 286 -9.84 14.65 -6.14
C ARG A 286 -10.22 13.77 -7.33
N LEU A 287 -10.71 12.55 -7.10
CA LEU A 287 -11.17 11.65 -8.16
C LEU A 287 -12.33 12.26 -8.95
N GLN A 288 -13.31 12.83 -8.26
CA GLN A 288 -14.48 13.48 -8.90
C GLN A 288 -14.06 14.69 -9.76
N ARG A 289 -13.12 15.52 -9.29
CA ARG A 289 -12.57 16.62 -10.10
C ARG A 289 -11.87 16.14 -11.36
N LEU A 290 -11.34 14.94 -11.35
CA LEU A 290 -10.69 14.30 -12.49
C LEU A 290 -11.68 13.49 -13.36
N GLY A 291 -12.99 13.65 -13.16
CA GLY A 291 -14.04 13.06 -13.98
C GLY A 291 -14.32 11.59 -13.67
N LEU A 292 -13.89 11.07 -12.52
CA LEU A 292 -14.18 9.70 -12.09
C LEU A 292 -15.40 9.66 -11.17
N THR A 293 -16.21 8.61 -11.27
CA THR A 293 -17.31 8.36 -10.35
C THR A 293 -16.76 7.81 -9.04
N ALA A 294 -16.97 8.53 -7.94
CA ALA A 294 -16.44 8.14 -6.64
C ALA A 294 -17.34 8.58 -5.49
N GLU A 295 -17.38 7.78 -4.41
CA GLU A 295 -18.07 8.09 -3.16
C GLU A 295 -17.18 7.81 -1.93
N ALA A 296 -17.43 8.53 -0.84
CA ALA A 296 -16.65 8.45 0.39
C ALA A 296 -17.49 7.99 1.57
N HIS A 297 -16.91 7.11 2.38
CA HIS A 297 -17.45 6.73 3.68
C HIS A 297 -16.42 6.99 4.78
N ASP A 298 -16.74 7.93 5.65
CA ASP A 298 -15.91 8.34 6.78
C ASP A 298 -16.20 7.45 8.00
N THR A 299 -15.82 6.19 7.92
CA THR A 299 -16.05 5.19 8.94
C THR A 299 -15.02 4.05 8.84
N ASP A 300 -14.94 3.19 9.85
CA ASP A 300 -14.17 1.95 9.74
C ASP A 300 -14.86 0.92 8.84
N VAL A 301 -14.07 -0.08 8.40
CA VAL A 301 -14.52 -1.11 7.46
C VAL A 301 -15.68 -1.94 8.04
N ALA A 302 -15.62 -2.30 9.33
CA ALA A 302 -16.66 -3.12 9.96
C ALA A 302 -17.99 -2.38 10.02
N THR A 303 -17.99 -1.11 10.42
CA THR A 303 -19.18 -0.26 10.46
C THR A 303 -19.73 -0.03 9.06
N TRP A 304 -18.88 0.26 8.08
CA TRP A 304 -19.30 0.41 6.69
C TRP A 304 -19.94 -0.89 6.17
N ASN A 305 -19.29 -2.04 6.39
CA ASN A 305 -19.77 -3.34 5.92
C ASN A 305 -21.17 -3.68 6.47
N THR A 306 -21.44 -3.30 7.72
CA THR A 306 -22.74 -3.59 8.36
C THR A 306 -23.83 -2.58 8.07
N THR A 307 -23.50 -1.34 7.71
CA THR A 307 -24.48 -0.24 7.61
C THR A 307 -24.68 0.31 6.20
N LYS A 308 -23.69 0.17 5.33
CA LYS A 308 -23.67 0.80 3.99
C LYS A 308 -23.36 -0.14 2.85
N ASN A 309 -22.58 -1.20 3.11
CA ASN A 309 -22.21 -2.14 2.08
C ASN A 309 -23.43 -3.01 1.70
N GLU A 310 -23.67 -3.11 0.40
CA GLU A 310 -24.59 -4.09 -0.15
C GLU A 310 -23.79 -5.34 -0.55
N PRO A 311 -24.03 -6.50 0.07
CA PRO A 311 -23.31 -7.72 -0.27
C PRO A 311 -23.36 -8.02 -1.77
N GLY A 312 -22.19 -8.24 -2.37
CA GLY A 312 -22.07 -8.48 -3.80
C GLY A 312 -22.00 -7.23 -4.67
N TRP A 313 -22.14 -6.02 -4.10
CA TRP A 313 -22.03 -4.77 -4.86
C TRP A 313 -20.64 -4.55 -5.45
N HIS A 314 -19.57 -4.78 -4.65
CA HIS A 314 -18.20 -4.58 -5.12
C HIS A 314 -17.67 -5.83 -5.80
N GLY A 315 -17.30 -5.71 -7.07
CA GLY A 315 -16.59 -6.75 -7.81
C GLY A 315 -15.19 -6.95 -7.25
N VAL A 316 -14.49 -5.85 -6.98
CA VAL A 316 -13.14 -5.84 -6.42
C VAL A 316 -13.08 -4.94 -5.18
N VAL A 317 -12.42 -5.42 -4.14
CA VAL A 317 -12.04 -4.61 -2.98
C VAL A 317 -10.52 -4.51 -2.94
N VAL A 318 -10.01 -3.29 -2.87
CA VAL A 318 -8.58 -3.03 -2.61
C VAL A 318 -8.38 -2.90 -1.11
N SER A 319 -7.55 -3.77 -0.53
CA SER A 319 -7.18 -3.73 0.88
C SER A 319 -5.82 -3.07 1.06
N SER A 320 -5.80 -1.90 1.68
CA SER A 320 -4.57 -1.22 2.10
C SER A 320 -4.57 -0.89 3.61
N VAL A 321 -5.33 -1.67 4.38
CA VAL A 321 -5.37 -1.56 5.85
C VAL A 321 -4.10 -2.16 6.43
N ASP A 322 -3.58 -1.51 7.47
CA ASP A 322 -2.33 -1.87 8.15
C ASP A 322 -2.56 -2.70 9.42
N THR A 323 -3.78 -2.74 9.95
CA THR A 323 -4.11 -3.46 11.17
C THR A 323 -4.62 -4.87 10.92
N LEU A 324 -4.32 -5.78 11.85
CA LEU A 324 -4.80 -7.17 11.79
C LEU A 324 -6.34 -7.25 11.86
N SER A 325 -6.95 -6.45 12.74
CA SER A 325 -8.41 -6.34 12.82
C SER A 325 -9.01 -5.82 11.53
N GLY A 326 -8.42 -4.78 10.94
CA GLY A 326 -8.87 -4.25 9.64
C GLY A 326 -8.81 -5.28 8.52
N ARG A 327 -7.78 -6.13 8.49
CA ARG A 327 -7.67 -7.22 7.49
C ARG A 327 -8.75 -8.29 7.69
N LEU A 328 -9.11 -8.58 8.95
CA LEU A 328 -10.24 -9.45 9.25
C LEU A 328 -11.55 -8.84 8.77
N ASP A 329 -11.75 -7.55 9.03
CA ASP A 329 -12.94 -6.80 8.59
C ASP A 329 -13.05 -6.79 7.05
N VAL A 330 -11.92 -6.62 6.34
CA VAL A 330 -11.86 -6.74 4.87
C VAL A 330 -12.26 -8.14 4.41
N ALA A 331 -11.77 -9.20 5.06
CA ALA A 331 -12.15 -10.57 4.71
C ALA A 331 -13.64 -10.85 4.94
N ASP A 332 -14.28 -10.14 5.88
CA ASP A 332 -15.72 -10.25 6.16
C ASP A 332 -16.61 -9.51 5.14
N VAL A 333 -16.04 -8.63 4.31
CA VAL A 333 -16.79 -7.97 3.22
C VAL A 333 -17.27 -8.97 2.17
N LEU A 334 -16.58 -10.10 2.01
CA LEU A 334 -16.89 -11.14 1.02
C LEU A 334 -17.07 -10.60 -0.40
N SER A 335 -16.21 -9.69 -0.82
CA SER A 335 -16.15 -9.22 -2.21
C SER A 335 -15.85 -10.36 -3.18
N LYS A 336 -16.21 -10.22 -4.47
CA LYS A 336 -15.92 -11.23 -5.50
C LYS A 336 -14.42 -11.54 -5.58
N ALA A 337 -13.59 -10.48 -5.48
CA ALA A 337 -12.15 -10.59 -5.34
C ALA A 337 -11.63 -9.47 -4.44
N THR A 338 -10.56 -9.76 -3.69
CA THR A 338 -9.80 -8.76 -2.94
C THR A 338 -8.43 -8.62 -3.58
N LEU A 339 -8.00 -7.40 -3.80
CA LEU A 339 -6.65 -7.06 -4.22
C LEU A 339 -5.97 -6.42 -3.02
N SER A 340 -5.10 -7.15 -2.35
CA SER A 340 -4.38 -6.66 -1.18
C SER A 340 -2.96 -6.27 -1.50
N ALA A 341 -2.42 -5.31 -0.76
CA ALA A 341 -1.01 -4.97 -0.78
C ALA A 341 -0.47 -4.85 0.64
N GLY A 342 0.77 -5.29 0.80
CA GLY A 342 1.54 -5.10 2.02
C GLY A 342 2.92 -4.57 1.67
N VAL A 343 3.46 -3.72 2.54
CA VAL A 343 4.78 -3.11 2.40
C VAL A 343 5.55 -3.26 3.71
N SER A 344 6.83 -3.62 3.62
CA SER A 344 7.72 -3.78 4.78
C SER A 344 9.16 -3.44 4.36
N GLY A 345 9.68 -2.31 4.82
CA GLY A 345 10.99 -1.83 4.39
C GLY A 345 11.02 -1.55 2.90
N THR A 346 11.89 -2.26 2.17
CA THR A 346 12.00 -2.22 0.71
C THR A 346 11.15 -3.27 0.01
N GLU A 347 10.65 -4.24 0.79
CA GLU A 347 9.83 -5.33 0.28
C GLU A 347 8.36 -4.92 0.18
N LEU A 348 7.69 -5.44 -0.81
CA LEU A 348 6.26 -5.29 -0.98
C LEU A 348 5.66 -6.53 -1.62
N HIS A 349 4.37 -6.71 -1.43
CA HIS A 349 3.61 -7.68 -2.20
C HIS A 349 2.27 -7.10 -2.64
N VAL A 350 1.78 -7.62 -3.75
CA VAL A 350 0.40 -7.44 -4.22
C VAL A 350 -0.20 -8.80 -4.47
N GLN A 351 -1.43 -9.02 -4.04
CA GLN A 351 -2.07 -10.33 -4.05
C GLN A 351 -3.54 -10.23 -4.44
N TRP A 352 -3.96 -11.07 -5.40
CA TRP A 352 -5.36 -11.34 -5.67
C TRP A 352 -5.87 -12.47 -4.79
N GLU A 353 -6.98 -12.28 -4.14
CA GLU A 353 -7.57 -13.20 -3.18
C GLU A 353 -9.05 -13.39 -3.47
N ARG A 354 -9.49 -14.63 -3.36
CA ARG A 354 -10.90 -15.02 -3.43
C ARG A 354 -11.22 -15.93 -2.26
N PHE A 355 -12.39 -15.79 -1.72
CA PHE A 355 -12.72 -16.41 -0.44
C PHE A 355 -12.87 -17.94 -0.50
N ALA A 356 -13.28 -18.53 -1.62
CA ALA A 356 -13.71 -19.92 -1.68
C ALA A 356 -12.99 -20.77 -2.74
N ASP A 357 -11.80 -20.38 -3.18
CA ASP A 357 -11.07 -21.03 -4.28
C ASP A 357 -9.95 -21.98 -3.84
N GLY A 358 -9.77 -22.19 -2.54
CA GLY A 358 -8.76 -23.10 -1.99
C GLY A 358 -7.38 -22.50 -1.77
N PHE A 359 -7.21 -21.19 -2.08
CA PHE A 359 -5.99 -20.44 -1.83
C PHE A 359 -6.16 -19.46 -0.67
N ALA A 360 -5.07 -18.77 -0.30
CA ALA A 360 -5.09 -17.82 0.79
C ALA A 360 -6.13 -16.71 0.55
N CYS A 361 -6.90 -16.40 1.59
CA CYS A 361 -7.74 -15.20 1.68
C CYS A 361 -6.94 -14.05 2.33
N PRO A 362 -7.46 -12.82 2.38
CA PRO A 362 -6.77 -11.66 2.96
C PRO A 362 -6.28 -11.85 4.40
N PHE A 363 -6.77 -12.85 5.10
CA PHE A 363 -6.44 -13.12 6.50
C PHE A 363 -5.57 -14.36 6.73
N CYS A 364 -5.39 -15.24 5.73
CA CYS A 364 -4.65 -16.50 5.91
C CYS A 364 -3.22 -16.31 6.41
N ASP A 365 -2.50 -15.30 5.92
CA ASP A 365 -1.11 -15.03 6.31
C ASP A 365 -0.97 -14.61 7.79
N TYR A 366 -2.09 -14.30 8.43
CA TYR A 366 -2.14 -13.84 9.84
C TYR A 366 -2.65 -14.91 10.81
N VAL A 367 -3.03 -16.08 10.29
CA VAL A 367 -3.44 -17.21 11.13
C VAL A 367 -2.20 -17.85 11.74
N ARG A 368 -2.21 -17.98 13.07
CA ARG A 368 -1.10 -18.63 13.79
C ARG A 368 -1.24 -20.14 13.70
N ALA A 369 -0.11 -20.84 13.66
CA ALA A 369 -0.06 -22.30 13.59
C ALA A 369 -0.79 -23.01 14.77
N ASP A 370 -0.78 -22.37 15.95
CA ASP A 370 -1.48 -22.85 17.15
C ASP A 370 -2.50 -21.79 17.60
N PRO A 371 -3.64 -21.61 16.91
CA PRO A 371 -4.65 -20.65 17.33
C PRO A 371 -5.33 -21.15 18.61
N PRO A 372 -5.63 -20.25 19.52
CA PRO A 372 -6.42 -20.61 20.69
C PRO A 372 -7.84 -20.97 20.26
N LEU A 373 -8.33 -22.09 20.77
CA LEU A 373 -9.64 -22.65 20.44
C LEU A 373 -10.82 -21.84 20.99
N THR A 374 -10.57 -20.86 21.86
CA THR A 374 -11.60 -20.05 22.53
C THR A 374 -11.24 -18.56 22.52
N GLN A 375 -12.23 -17.70 22.61
CA GLN A 375 -12.04 -16.25 22.75
C GLN A 375 -11.10 -15.91 23.94
N ALA A 376 -11.26 -16.59 25.07
CA ALA A 376 -10.39 -16.42 26.23
C ALA A 376 -8.95 -16.83 25.93
N GLY A 377 -8.75 -17.85 25.12
CA GLY A 377 -7.43 -18.26 24.63
C GLY A 377 -6.80 -17.21 23.71
N VAL A 378 -7.59 -16.61 22.80
CA VAL A 378 -7.14 -15.48 21.96
C VAL A 378 -6.66 -14.34 22.84
N TYR A 379 -7.48 -13.92 23.78
CA TYR A 379 -7.15 -12.80 24.66
C TYR A 379 -5.97 -13.10 25.58
N SER A 380 -5.84 -14.37 26.01
CA SER A 380 -4.67 -14.82 26.77
C SER A 380 -3.37 -14.68 25.97
N GLN A 381 -3.37 -15.08 24.73
CA GLN A 381 -2.19 -14.93 23.86
C GLN A 381 -1.85 -13.46 23.58
N ILE A 382 -2.87 -12.62 23.35
CA ILE A 382 -2.69 -11.20 23.07
C ILE A 382 -2.14 -10.48 24.30
N THR A 383 -2.72 -10.73 25.48
CA THR A 383 -2.43 -9.98 26.70
C THR A 383 -1.31 -10.58 27.55
N GLY A 384 -0.98 -11.86 27.35
CA GLY A 384 -0.07 -12.60 28.24
C GLY A 384 -0.71 -13.01 29.58
N ILE A 385 -1.99 -12.72 29.80
CA ILE A 385 -2.73 -13.10 31.02
C ILE A 385 -3.22 -14.55 30.87
N PRO A 386 -3.11 -15.41 31.92
CA PRO A 386 -3.59 -16.78 31.84
C PRO A 386 -5.09 -16.90 31.56
N ILE A 387 -5.50 -17.92 30.76
CA ILE A 387 -6.89 -18.16 30.35
C ILE A 387 -7.90 -18.09 31.52
N PRO A 388 -7.67 -18.73 32.69
CA PRO A 388 -8.63 -18.65 33.78
C PRO A 388 -8.88 -17.22 34.27
N ARG A 389 -7.84 -16.39 34.25
CA ARG A 389 -7.95 -14.98 34.65
C ARG A 389 -8.65 -14.14 33.56
N VAL A 390 -8.37 -14.40 32.27
CA VAL A 390 -9.10 -13.80 31.16
C VAL A 390 -10.59 -14.10 31.26
N LEU A 391 -10.97 -15.34 31.55
CA LEU A 391 -12.38 -15.72 31.75
C LEU A 391 -13.04 -14.94 32.88
N ALA A 392 -12.31 -14.70 33.99
CA ALA A 392 -12.81 -13.88 35.09
C ALA A 392 -12.95 -12.39 34.68
N LEU A 393 -12.04 -11.89 33.84
CA LEU A 393 -12.08 -10.51 33.33
C LEU A 393 -13.13 -10.27 32.25
N LEU A 394 -13.68 -11.33 31.67
CA LEU A 394 -14.80 -11.24 30.70
C LEU A 394 -16.17 -11.11 31.41
N GLN A 395 -16.22 -11.21 32.71
CA GLN A 395 -17.45 -10.98 33.48
C GLN A 395 -17.76 -9.49 33.59
N ASP A 396 -19.05 -9.16 33.62
CA ASP A 396 -19.51 -7.77 33.72
C ASP A 396 -18.93 -7.05 34.95
N GLY A 397 -18.39 -5.87 34.73
CA GLY A 397 -17.80 -5.02 35.75
C GLY A 397 -16.42 -5.45 36.25
N ALA A 398 -15.82 -6.50 35.69
CA ALA A 398 -14.46 -6.89 36.03
C ALA A 398 -13.43 -5.90 35.46
N VAL A 399 -12.44 -5.55 36.29
CA VAL A 399 -11.35 -4.64 35.94
C VAL A 399 -9.99 -5.30 36.16
N LEU A 400 -8.98 -4.78 35.47
CA LEU A 400 -7.60 -5.22 35.55
C LEU A 400 -7.01 -4.85 36.92
N THR A 401 -6.36 -5.80 37.57
CA THR A 401 -5.54 -5.55 38.75
C THR A 401 -4.12 -5.15 38.33
N ALA A 402 -3.36 -4.60 39.32
CA ALA A 402 -1.94 -4.31 39.08
C ALA A 402 -1.17 -5.57 38.65
N SER A 403 -1.49 -6.75 39.20
CA SER A 403 -0.88 -8.03 38.85
C SER A 403 -1.18 -8.43 37.38
N ASP A 404 -2.39 -8.18 36.89
CA ASP A 404 -2.76 -8.48 35.51
C ASP A 404 -1.94 -7.65 34.51
N VAL A 405 -1.79 -6.35 34.83
CA VAL A 405 -0.99 -5.45 33.99
C VAL A 405 0.50 -5.79 34.06
N ASP A 406 1.01 -6.13 35.23
CA ASP A 406 2.40 -6.55 35.42
C ASP A 406 2.71 -7.85 34.66
N MET A 407 1.78 -8.80 34.58
CA MET A 407 1.91 -9.98 33.75
C MET A 407 1.99 -9.62 32.25
N ALA A 408 1.15 -8.70 31.80
CA ALA A 408 1.16 -8.25 30.40
C ALA A 408 2.47 -7.53 30.05
N ILE A 409 3.00 -6.73 30.96
CA ILE A 409 4.31 -6.07 30.81
C ILE A 409 5.44 -7.11 30.76
N ALA A 410 5.45 -8.06 31.70
CA ALA A 410 6.46 -9.13 31.74
C ALA A 410 6.43 -10.01 30.50
N ALA A 411 5.23 -10.23 29.93
CA ALA A 411 5.06 -10.92 28.66
C ALA A 411 5.43 -10.04 27.45
N GLY A 412 5.86 -8.79 27.66
CA GLY A 412 6.20 -7.84 26.63
C GLY A 412 5.03 -7.45 25.72
N ARG A 413 3.79 -7.48 26.25
CA ARG A 413 2.58 -7.18 25.48
C ARG A 413 2.20 -5.70 25.53
N VAL A 414 2.57 -5.02 26.60
CA VAL A 414 2.41 -3.57 26.76
C VAL A 414 3.65 -2.98 27.43
N PRO A 415 3.99 -1.71 27.15
CA PRO A 415 5.15 -1.06 27.77
C PRO A 415 4.85 -0.68 29.23
N ALA A 416 5.90 -0.68 30.07
CA ALA A 416 5.80 -0.38 31.50
C ALA A 416 5.19 1.02 31.78
N GLN A 417 5.38 1.97 30.87
CA GLN A 417 4.84 3.33 30.96
C GLN A 417 3.29 3.39 30.94
N ARG A 418 2.64 2.34 30.43
CA ARG A 418 1.17 2.24 30.38
C ARG A 418 0.55 1.63 31.65
N ARG A 419 1.38 1.17 32.61
CA ARG A 419 0.94 0.45 33.78
C ARG A 419 -0.21 1.14 34.51
N ASP A 420 0.01 2.39 34.93
CA ASP A 420 -0.94 3.12 35.79
C ASP A 420 -2.25 3.46 35.04
N ALA A 421 -2.20 3.64 33.74
CA ALA A 421 -3.38 3.88 32.93
C ALA A 421 -4.24 2.62 32.71
N LEU A 422 -3.64 1.43 32.83
CA LEU A 422 -4.32 0.15 32.62
C LEU A 422 -4.83 -0.48 33.91
N VAL A 423 -4.27 -0.14 35.06
CA VAL A 423 -4.78 -0.61 36.36
C VAL A 423 -6.18 -0.04 36.61
N SER A 424 -7.13 -0.89 36.93
CA SER A 424 -8.56 -0.59 37.05
C SER A 424 -9.30 -0.31 35.72
N ALA A 425 -8.65 -0.46 34.57
CA ALA A 425 -9.29 -0.41 33.26
C ALA A 425 -9.98 -1.76 32.93
N PRO A 426 -10.93 -1.80 31.99
CA PRO A 426 -11.51 -3.04 31.51
C PRO A 426 -10.49 -3.81 30.63
N LEU A 427 -10.70 -5.14 30.52
CA LEU A 427 -9.85 -6.00 29.69
C LEU A 427 -9.73 -5.52 28.22
N SER A 428 -10.79 -4.91 27.68
CA SER A 428 -10.80 -4.36 26.32
C SER A 428 -9.73 -3.30 26.08
N ASP A 429 -9.37 -2.53 27.09
CA ASP A 429 -8.35 -1.49 26.98
C ASP A 429 -6.94 -2.09 26.91
N LEU A 430 -6.70 -3.12 27.73
CA LEU A 430 -5.46 -3.89 27.66
C LEU A 430 -5.32 -4.61 26.30
N ILE A 431 -6.39 -5.23 25.81
CA ILE A 431 -6.40 -5.87 24.48
C ILE A 431 -6.07 -4.85 23.40
N ARG A 432 -6.73 -3.69 23.41
CA ARG A 432 -6.49 -2.61 22.44
C ARG A 432 -5.04 -2.13 22.48
N GLN A 433 -4.50 -1.93 23.69
CA GLN A 433 -3.11 -1.52 23.85
C GLN A 433 -2.13 -2.61 23.39
N ALA A 434 -2.38 -3.88 23.73
CA ALA A 434 -1.54 -4.99 23.31
C ALA A 434 -1.57 -5.23 21.78
N TYR A 435 -2.71 -4.99 21.14
CA TYR A 435 -2.79 -4.98 19.68
C TYR A 435 -1.98 -3.84 19.09
N ALA A 436 -2.12 -2.62 19.62
CA ALA A 436 -1.34 -1.48 19.16
C ALA A 436 0.17 -1.73 19.27
N GLU A 437 0.62 -2.35 20.37
CA GLU A 437 2.02 -2.74 20.57
C GLU A 437 2.46 -3.87 19.61
N ALA A 438 1.57 -4.84 19.35
CA ALA A 438 1.86 -5.92 18.40
C ALA A 438 1.93 -5.41 16.94
N GLU A 439 1.10 -4.42 16.60
CA GLU A 439 1.11 -3.75 15.29
C GLU A 439 2.35 -2.86 15.11
N MET A 440 2.89 -2.30 16.21
CA MET A 440 4.13 -1.53 16.20
C MET A 440 5.39 -2.41 16.09
N ARG A 441 5.28 -3.72 16.37
CA ARG A 441 6.40 -4.65 16.19
C ARG A 441 6.51 -5.05 14.72
N PRO A 442 7.71 -4.99 14.11
CA PRO A 442 7.90 -5.50 12.76
C PRO A 442 7.49 -6.98 12.71
N GLN A 443 6.52 -7.32 11.86
CA GLN A 443 6.04 -8.69 11.70
C GLN A 443 6.98 -9.57 10.86
N CYS A 444 8.15 -9.07 10.47
CA CYS A 444 9.17 -9.81 9.75
C CYS A 444 10.46 -9.85 10.58
N GLY A 445 10.73 -11.03 11.17
CA GLY A 445 12.02 -11.45 11.71
C GLY A 445 12.67 -10.56 12.77
N ASP A 446 13.17 -11.17 13.81
CA ASP A 446 13.79 -10.61 15.04
C ASP A 446 14.96 -9.61 14.88
N ALA A 447 15.15 -8.99 13.72
CA ALA A 447 16.29 -8.09 13.45
C ALA A 447 16.02 -6.61 13.79
N GLY A 448 14.80 -6.23 14.18
CA GLY A 448 14.44 -4.82 14.36
C GLY A 448 14.47 -4.27 15.78
N ALA A 449 14.64 -5.11 16.79
CA ALA A 449 14.48 -4.71 18.19
C ALA A 449 15.64 -3.87 18.76
N ASP A 450 16.83 -3.92 18.16
CA ASP A 450 18.05 -3.29 18.71
C ASP A 450 18.33 -1.87 18.20
N ALA A 451 17.60 -1.37 17.20
CA ALA A 451 17.84 -0.04 16.66
C ALA A 451 17.15 1.10 17.44
N ALA A 452 16.26 0.78 18.35
CA ALA A 452 15.59 1.76 19.22
C ALA A 452 16.36 1.98 20.54
N ASN A 453 17.61 2.35 20.47
CA ASN A 453 18.34 2.77 21.66
C ASN A 453 17.90 4.18 22.08
N GLY A 454 17.05 4.21 23.07
CA GLY A 454 16.76 5.40 23.88
C GLY A 454 15.59 6.23 23.40
N ASN A 455 14.44 6.00 24.02
CA ASN A 455 13.30 6.93 24.10
C ASN A 455 12.65 7.35 22.78
N GLY A 456 11.82 6.52 22.25
CA GLY A 456 10.84 6.95 21.27
C GLY A 456 10.64 5.90 20.17
N ASP A 457 9.45 5.39 20.15
CA ASP A 457 8.95 4.43 19.17
C ASP A 457 9.19 4.90 17.74
N VAL A 458 10.21 4.37 17.08
CA VAL A 458 10.36 4.53 15.63
C VAL A 458 9.40 3.55 14.97
N ILE A 459 8.18 3.99 14.70
CA ILE A 459 7.25 3.23 13.88
C ILE A 459 7.87 3.13 12.48
N ALA A 460 8.20 1.91 12.07
CA ALA A 460 8.62 1.66 10.69
C ALA A 460 7.46 2.01 9.76
N VAL A 461 7.68 2.95 8.85
CA VAL A 461 6.69 3.36 7.85
C VAL A 461 7.25 3.09 6.46
N ALA A 462 6.39 2.69 5.55
CA ALA A 462 6.80 2.53 4.15
C ALA A 462 7.33 3.86 3.60
N SER A 463 8.45 3.78 2.90
CA SER A 463 9.00 4.94 2.20
C SER A 463 8.12 5.32 0.99
N PRO A 464 8.21 6.57 0.50
CA PRO A 464 7.33 7.07 -0.56
C PRO A 464 7.37 6.20 -1.82
N GLN A 465 8.56 5.80 -2.27
CA GLN A 465 8.72 5.00 -3.49
C GLN A 465 8.15 3.59 -3.35
N VAL A 466 8.25 2.96 -2.18
CA VAL A 466 7.66 1.64 -1.94
C VAL A 466 6.12 1.71 -1.98
N SER A 467 5.56 2.75 -1.35
CA SER A 467 4.12 2.98 -1.37
C SER A 467 3.60 3.32 -2.78
N TRP A 468 4.37 4.11 -3.54
CA TRP A 468 4.02 4.45 -4.92
C TRP A 468 4.09 3.24 -5.83
N PHE A 469 5.14 2.44 -5.71
CA PHE A 469 5.28 1.21 -6.49
C PHE A 469 4.18 0.19 -6.18
N ALA A 470 3.85 -0.03 -4.89
CA ALA A 470 2.72 -0.86 -4.50
C ALA A 470 1.39 -0.33 -5.08
N GLY A 471 1.19 0.99 -5.03
CA GLY A 471 0.05 1.65 -5.68
C GLY A 471 0.02 1.45 -7.18
N THR A 472 1.20 1.49 -7.85
CA THR A 472 1.31 1.23 -9.29
C THR A 472 0.88 -0.19 -9.64
N LEU A 473 1.32 -1.18 -8.86
CA LEU A 473 0.91 -2.58 -9.08
C LEU A 473 -0.60 -2.76 -8.88
N ILE A 474 -1.19 -2.14 -7.84
CA ILE A 474 -2.64 -2.18 -7.64
C ILE A 474 -3.37 -1.55 -8.82
N ALA A 475 -2.96 -0.36 -9.27
CA ALA A 475 -3.58 0.31 -10.40
C ALA A 475 -3.44 -0.53 -11.68
N ALA A 476 -2.26 -1.12 -11.93
CA ALA A 476 -2.03 -2.00 -13.08
C ALA A 476 -2.93 -3.23 -13.05
N GLU A 477 -3.07 -3.89 -11.90
CA GLU A 477 -3.94 -5.05 -11.74
C GLU A 477 -5.42 -4.70 -11.96
N LEU A 478 -5.88 -3.53 -11.48
CA LEU A 478 -7.25 -3.05 -11.73
C LEU A 478 -7.47 -2.72 -13.20
N VAL A 479 -6.53 -2.04 -13.85
CA VAL A 479 -6.61 -1.74 -15.28
C VAL A 479 -6.60 -3.02 -16.11
N LYS A 480 -5.74 -4.00 -15.78
CA LYS A 480 -5.75 -5.33 -16.41
C LYS A 480 -7.12 -6.00 -16.27
N HIS A 481 -7.69 -5.96 -15.06
CA HIS A 481 -9.01 -6.54 -14.79
C HIS A 481 -10.10 -5.89 -15.66
N MET A 482 -10.11 -4.56 -15.75
CA MET A 482 -11.07 -3.82 -16.60
C MET A 482 -10.88 -4.12 -18.09
N LEU A 483 -9.64 -4.26 -18.54
CA LEU A 483 -9.31 -4.54 -19.95
C LEU A 483 -9.43 -6.04 -20.32
N GLY A 484 -9.76 -6.91 -19.36
CA GLY A 484 -9.83 -8.35 -19.57
C GLY A 484 -8.47 -9.03 -19.78
N PHE A 485 -7.37 -8.38 -19.37
CA PHE A 485 -6.06 -9.01 -19.35
C PHE A 485 -5.94 -10.03 -18.21
N PRO A 486 -5.07 -11.02 -18.33
CA PRO A 486 -4.76 -11.88 -17.19
C PRO A 486 -4.23 -11.04 -16.02
N THR A 487 -4.89 -11.13 -14.88
CA THR A 487 -4.40 -10.57 -13.63
C THR A 487 -3.26 -11.43 -13.06
N ALA A 488 -2.47 -10.88 -12.14
CA ALA A 488 -1.44 -11.65 -11.46
C ALA A 488 -2.04 -12.92 -10.85
N ASP A 489 -1.34 -14.05 -11.08
CA ASP A 489 -1.82 -15.35 -10.63
C ASP A 489 -1.51 -15.53 -9.14
N ARG A 490 -2.23 -14.75 -8.32
CA ARG A 490 -2.25 -14.72 -6.87
C ARG A 490 -1.36 -13.65 -6.27
N ARG A 491 -0.11 -13.93 -5.94
CA ARG A 491 0.76 -13.03 -5.19
C ARG A 491 2.05 -12.76 -5.95
N VAL A 492 2.40 -11.49 -5.99
CA VAL A 492 3.69 -11.02 -6.49
C VAL A 492 4.43 -10.39 -5.31
N ASP A 493 5.59 -10.93 -4.97
CA ASP A 493 6.51 -10.36 -3.98
C ASP A 493 7.66 -9.68 -4.71
N LEU A 494 8.02 -8.47 -4.31
CA LEU A 494 9.03 -7.63 -4.92
C LEU A 494 9.87 -6.95 -3.84
N ASP A 495 11.13 -6.68 -4.16
CA ASP A 495 12.02 -5.84 -3.37
C ASP A 495 12.49 -4.67 -4.25
N VAL A 496 12.11 -3.44 -3.89
CA VAL A 496 12.47 -2.23 -4.68
C VAL A 496 13.93 -1.82 -4.51
N ALA A 497 14.65 -2.36 -3.55
CA ALA A 497 16.10 -2.17 -3.37
C ALA A 497 16.91 -3.29 -4.04
N GLY A 498 16.26 -4.42 -4.31
CA GLY A 498 16.81 -5.51 -5.10
C GLY A 498 16.64 -5.26 -6.60
N LEU A 499 16.92 -6.28 -7.39
CA LEU A 499 16.48 -6.30 -8.78
C LEU A 499 14.96 -6.50 -8.76
N PRO A 500 14.19 -5.81 -9.60
CA PRO A 500 12.72 -5.86 -9.60
C PRO A 500 12.17 -7.18 -10.15
N ALA A 501 12.74 -8.29 -9.72
CA ALA A 501 12.28 -9.64 -10.03
C ALA A 501 11.09 -9.96 -9.14
N GLY A 502 9.90 -9.90 -9.69
CA GLY A 502 8.70 -10.38 -9.00
C GLY A 502 8.75 -11.90 -8.82
N ILE A 503 8.60 -12.36 -7.59
CA ILE A 503 8.35 -13.78 -7.30
C ILE A 503 6.84 -13.98 -7.28
N VAL A 504 6.34 -14.67 -8.31
CA VAL A 504 4.92 -15.01 -8.38
C VAL A 504 4.66 -16.29 -7.59
N ARG A 505 3.78 -16.20 -6.61
CA ARG A 505 3.41 -17.32 -5.72
C ARG A 505 1.90 -17.53 -5.69
N ARG A 506 1.49 -18.75 -5.36
CA ARG A 506 0.11 -19.12 -5.03
C ARG A 506 0.05 -19.60 -3.59
N PRO A 507 -0.06 -18.68 -2.61
CA PRO A 507 -0.14 -19.08 -1.21
C PRO A 507 -1.35 -20.01 -1.00
N PRO A 508 -1.18 -21.15 -0.33
CA PRO A 508 -2.31 -22.03 -0.01
C PRO A 508 -3.20 -21.38 1.06
N ALA A 509 -4.45 -21.81 1.11
CA ALA A 509 -5.31 -21.49 2.25
C ALA A 509 -4.68 -22.02 3.54
N ASP A 510 -5.06 -21.41 4.68
CA ASP A 510 -4.62 -21.85 6.01
C ASP A 510 -4.81 -23.35 6.21
N ALA A 511 -3.72 -24.07 6.48
CA ALA A 511 -3.74 -25.52 6.66
C ALA A 511 -4.34 -25.96 8.01
N THR A 512 -4.46 -25.04 8.99
CA THR A 512 -5.02 -25.35 10.32
C THR A 512 -6.54 -25.44 10.29
N GLY A 513 -7.19 -24.91 9.26
CA GLY A 513 -8.63 -24.87 9.13
C GLY A 513 -9.31 -23.81 10.03
N THR A 514 -8.53 -22.95 10.67
CA THR A 514 -9.03 -21.96 11.65
C THR A 514 -9.24 -20.58 11.07
N CYS A 515 -8.73 -20.33 9.86
CA CYS A 515 -8.97 -19.07 9.16
C CYS A 515 -10.46 -18.88 8.85
N ILE A 516 -10.90 -17.64 8.88
CA ILE A 516 -12.26 -17.22 8.50
C ILE A 516 -12.72 -17.80 7.14
N CYS A 517 -11.79 -18.00 6.20
CA CYS A 517 -12.11 -18.60 4.90
C CYS A 517 -12.48 -20.10 4.97
N HIS A 518 -12.30 -20.76 6.09
CA HIS A 518 -12.79 -22.12 6.34
C HIS A 518 -14.22 -22.14 6.90
N SER A 519 -14.81 -20.99 7.26
CA SER A 519 -16.21 -20.93 7.69
C SER A 519 -17.15 -21.46 6.60
N GLY A 520 -17.86 -22.54 6.91
CA GLY A 520 -18.81 -23.17 5.99
C GLY A 520 -19.92 -22.21 5.56
N VAL A 521 -20.39 -21.34 6.48
CA VAL A 521 -21.40 -20.34 6.23
C VAL A 521 -20.91 -19.28 5.25
N ARG A 522 -19.73 -18.68 5.50
CA ARG A 522 -19.15 -17.64 4.62
C ARG A 522 -18.85 -18.19 3.23
N ARG A 523 -18.30 -19.42 3.13
CA ARG A 523 -18.06 -20.07 1.84
C ARG A 523 -19.32 -20.32 1.06
N ARG A 524 -20.44 -20.70 1.71
CA ARG A 524 -21.74 -20.85 1.06
C ARG A 524 -22.27 -19.52 0.55
N TRP A 525 -22.25 -18.48 1.39
CA TRP A 525 -22.66 -17.14 1.00
C TRP A 525 -21.87 -16.63 -0.20
N TYR A 526 -20.55 -16.73 -0.14
CA TYR A 526 -19.68 -16.34 -1.24
C TYR A 526 -20.03 -17.07 -2.54
N ARG A 527 -20.20 -18.39 -2.48
CA ARG A 527 -20.58 -19.20 -3.65
C ARG A 527 -21.97 -18.86 -4.16
N THR A 528 -22.92 -18.54 -3.29
CA THR A 528 -24.27 -18.12 -3.71
C THR A 528 -24.23 -16.79 -4.45
N MET A 529 -23.37 -15.86 -4.03
CA MET A 529 -23.24 -14.54 -4.68
C MET A 529 -22.47 -14.60 -6.01
N TYR A 530 -21.43 -15.42 -6.09
CA TYR A 530 -20.45 -15.33 -7.18
C TYR A 530 -20.16 -16.63 -7.92
N GLY A 531 -20.61 -17.77 -7.43
CA GLY A 531 -20.31 -19.08 -8.02
C GLY A 531 -21.51 -19.73 -8.68
N ASP A 532 -21.25 -20.51 -9.73
CA ASP A 532 -22.23 -21.43 -10.31
C ASP A 532 -22.41 -22.64 -9.39
N LEU A 533 -23.22 -22.52 -8.36
CA LEU A 533 -23.62 -23.68 -7.56
C LEU A 533 -24.61 -24.51 -8.39
N SER A 534 -24.28 -25.77 -8.64
CA SER A 534 -25.26 -26.69 -9.21
C SER A 534 -26.47 -26.81 -8.28
N ALA A 535 -27.67 -26.95 -8.84
CA ALA A 535 -28.91 -27.07 -8.06
C ALA A 535 -28.84 -28.22 -7.02
N THR A 536 -27.98 -29.22 -7.25
CA THR A 536 -27.73 -30.36 -6.35
C THR A 536 -26.92 -29.96 -5.11
N GLU A 537 -26.04 -28.96 -5.21
CA GLU A 537 -25.25 -28.46 -4.07
C GLU A 537 -26.07 -27.50 -3.21
N VAL A 538 -26.96 -26.74 -3.79
CA VAL A 538 -27.90 -25.83 -3.06
C VAL A 538 -28.82 -26.64 -2.15
N GLY A 539 -29.33 -27.78 -2.59
CA GLY A 539 -30.21 -28.65 -1.79
C GLY A 539 -29.51 -29.27 -0.57
N ARG A 540 -28.21 -29.61 -0.67
CA ARG A 540 -27.43 -30.17 0.48
C ARG A 540 -27.04 -29.13 1.53
N VAL A 541 -27.04 -27.85 1.16
CA VAL A 541 -26.63 -26.75 2.02
C VAL A 541 -27.74 -26.34 3.00
N ALA A 542 -29.01 -26.63 2.68
CA ALA A 542 -30.16 -26.19 3.49
C ALA A 542 -30.36 -27.01 4.78
N ASP A 543 -29.75 -28.19 4.92
CA ASP A 543 -30.11 -29.19 5.94
C ASP A 543 -29.19 -29.26 7.17
N SER A 544 -28.09 -28.50 7.28
CA SER A 544 -27.24 -28.57 8.45
C SER A 544 -27.55 -27.46 9.47
N SER A 545 -28.23 -27.86 10.54
CA SER A 545 -28.54 -26.99 11.68
C SER A 545 -27.31 -26.44 12.44
N ALA A 546 -26.15 -27.06 12.28
CA ALA A 546 -24.90 -26.63 12.89
C ALA A 546 -24.36 -25.30 12.32
N ASP A 547 -24.63 -25.03 11.04
CA ASP A 547 -24.12 -23.85 10.35
C ASP A 547 -24.90 -22.55 10.65
N ARG A 548 -26.10 -22.68 11.22
CA ARG A 548 -26.91 -21.49 11.59
C ARG A 548 -26.37 -20.72 12.78
N ALA A 549 -25.61 -21.39 13.63
CA ALA A 549 -25.03 -20.78 14.84
C ALA A 549 -23.83 -19.85 14.56
N GLU A 550 -23.20 -20.00 13.38
CA GLU A 550 -22.01 -19.22 13.02
C GLU A 550 -22.33 -17.93 12.23
N MET A 551 -23.60 -17.71 11.89
CA MET A 551 -23.97 -16.52 11.10
C MET A 551 -23.92 -15.27 11.96
N SER A 552 -23.02 -14.36 11.63
CA SER A 552 -23.03 -13.00 12.18
C SER A 552 -24.33 -12.29 11.80
N PRO A 553 -24.97 -11.54 12.70
CA PRO A 553 -26.14 -10.73 12.38
C PRO A 553 -25.92 -9.76 11.21
N ALA A 554 -24.67 -9.31 11.02
CA ALA A 554 -24.27 -8.46 9.92
C ALA A 554 -24.46 -9.12 8.53
N LEU A 555 -24.33 -10.45 8.45
CA LEU A 555 -24.48 -11.19 7.20
C LEU A 555 -25.96 -11.51 6.87
N LEU A 556 -26.85 -11.35 7.82
CA LEU A 556 -28.26 -11.72 7.64
C LEU A 556 -29.14 -10.61 7.05
N GLY A 557 -28.65 -9.35 6.98
CA GLY A 557 -29.47 -8.24 6.47
C GLY A 557 -30.80 -8.05 7.18
N ALA A 558 -31.04 -8.76 8.28
CA ALA A 558 -32.28 -8.74 9.01
C ALA A 558 -32.21 -7.69 10.11
N SER A 559 -32.76 -6.52 9.84
CA SER A 559 -33.35 -5.73 10.94
C SER A 559 -34.34 -6.63 11.66
N PRO A 560 -34.29 -6.76 12.98
CA PRO A 560 -35.34 -7.41 13.71
C PRO A 560 -36.61 -6.59 13.46
N ILE A 561 -37.58 -7.16 12.73
CA ILE A 561 -38.93 -6.68 12.76
C ILE A 561 -39.38 -6.94 14.19
N LEU A 562 -39.38 -5.92 15.01
CA LEU A 562 -40.06 -5.88 16.27
C LEU A 562 -41.56 -5.91 15.92
N GLU A 563 -42.15 -7.09 15.95
CA GLU A 563 -43.60 -7.20 16.15
C GLU A 563 -43.88 -6.81 17.59
N GLY A 564 -44.78 -5.80 17.72
CA GLY A 564 -45.19 -5.12 18.93
C GLY A 564 -46.03 -5.91 19.92
#